data_d04575c3590ade2f8af2ec454ffe7ae8
#
_entry.id   d04575c3590ade2f8af2ec454ffe7ae8
#
_cell.length_a   1.000
_cell.length_b   1.000
_cell.length_c   1.000
_cell.angle_alpha   90.00
_cell.angle_beta   90.00
_cell.angle_gamma   90.00
#
_symmetry.space_group_name_H-M   'P 1'
#
loop_
_entity.id
_entity.type
_entity.pdbx_description
1 polymer ?
#
loop_
_entity_poly.entity_id
_entity_poly.type
_entity_poly.pdbx_seq_one_letter_code
_entity_poly.pdbx_strand_id
1 'polypeptide(L)'
;VKKWLAPLLLAGAILTLTACDGWPLRSTAAGTAGSVASGSGHDAAASEGADNGQAPGKNAGSGAGQHAGQDAAAGNPGTGPGKNANGGAGVAPGKADAAGGANARETVAEPDSVTALVNKRHMLPDDYVPDDLVYPDVKFTFSEKIEKRMMRKEAAEALERLFAAAKKDGKPLAGVSAYRSHKRQKELFDSYVREDGREKAETYSAFPGTSEHETGLAIDVSGADGACQATACFADKPEAAWLAEHAYEYGFIVRYPKDKEGITGYIYEPWHLRYVGDDTAKAIHDQGITLEEYENAIEASTTGAGS
;
A
#
# COMPACT_ATOMS: atom_id res chain seq x y z
N VAL A 1 -52.17 35.47 -18.84
CA VAL A 1 -51.94 36.90 -19.09
C VAL A 1 -51.04 37.43 -17.96
N LYS A 2 -49.80 37.64 -18.21
CA LYS A 2 -48.89 38.78 -17.95
C LYS A 2 -47.45 38.30 -17.92
N LYS A 3 -46.79 38.64 -19.01
CA LYS A 3 -45.32 38.68 -19.15
C LYS A 3 -44.75 39.81 -18.27
N TRP A 4 -43.65 39.57 -17.61
CA TRP A 4 -42.73 40.64 -17.18
C TRP A 4 -41.31 40.25 -17.60
N LEU A 5 -40.82 41.01 -18.56
CA LEU A 5 -39.42 41.18 -18.95
C LEU A 5 -38.85 42.35 -18.15
N ALA A 6 -37.62 42.30 -17.71
CA ALA A 6 -36.73 43.44 -17.54
C ALA A 6 -35.35 43.05 -17.01
N PRO A 7 -34.33 43.90 -17.11
CA PRO A 7 -33.28 43.71 -18.11
C PRO A 7 -31.85 43.56 -17.53
N LEU A 8 -30.95 43.23 -18.45
CA LEU A 8 -29.47 43.28 -18.30
C LEU A 8 -28.98 44.58 -17.68
N LEU A 9 -27.99 44.48 -16.82
CA LEU A 9 -26.99 45.52 -16.62
C LEU A 9 -25.57 44.87 -16.65
N LEU A 10 -24.88 45.16 -17.76
CA LEU A 10 -23.43 45.07 -17.92
C LEU A 10 -22.77 46.14 -17.08
N ALA A 11 -21.80 45.76 -16.26
CA ALA A 11 -20.79 46.73 -15.79
C ALA A 11 -19.38 46.12 -16.03
N GLY A 12 -18.77 46.60 -17.08
CA GLY A 12 -17.36 46.36 -17.37
C GLY A 12 -16.48 47.17 -16.42
N ALA A 13 -15.44 46.57 -15.94
CA ALA A 13 -14.31 47.27 -15.35
C ALA A 13 -13.04 46.81 -16.06
N ILE A 14 -12.54 47.73 -16.88
CA ILE A 14 -11.20 47.73 -17.47
C ILE A 14 -10.23 48.14 -16.35
N LEU A 15 -9.23 47.36 -16.06
CA LEU A 15 -8.05 47.83 -15.35
C LEU A 15 -6.78 47.51 -16.12
N THR A 16 -6.07 48.61 -16.32
CA THR A 16 -4.92 48.88 -17.17
C THR A 16 -3.64 48.23 -16.64
N LEU A 17 -2.86 47.74 -17.59
CA LEU A 17 -1.44 47.39 -17.44
C LEU A 17 -0.63 48.60 -17.01
N THR A 18 0.29 48.40 -16.08
CA THR A 18 1.50 49.23 -15.94
C THR A 18 2.71 48.30 -15.88
N ALA A 19 3.48 48.36 -16.93
CA ALA A 19 4.85 47.87 -17.00
C ALA A 19 5.77 48.86 -16.27
N CYS A 20 6.76 48.35 -15.55
CA CYS A 20 7.98 49.07 -15.25
C CYS A 20 9.17 48.14 -15.33
N ASP A 21 10.01 48.47 -16.27
CA ASP A 21 11.35 47.98 -16.55
C ASP A 21 12.32 48.19 -15.37
N GLY A 22 13.36 47.39 -15.32
CA GLY A 22 14.51 47.72 -14.52
C GLY A 22 15.50 46.58 -14.26
N TRP A 23 16.22 46.16 -15.30
CA TRP A 23 17.49 45.48 -15.14
C TRP A 23 18.63 46.50 -15.10
N PRO A 24 19.72 46.23 -14.35
CA PRO A 24 20.99 46.23 -15.04
C PRO A 24 21.88 45.01 -14.72
N LEU A 25 22.42 44.47 -15.79
CA LEU A 25 23.67 43.72 -15.89
C LEU A 25 24.85 44.53 -15.34
N ARG A 26 25.75 43.90 -14.63
CA ARG A 26 27.19 44.25 -14.71
C ARG A 26 28.06 42.99 -14.59
N SER A 27 28.83 42.91 -15.63
CA SER A 27 29.95 42.06 -15.96
C SER A 27 31.25 42.57 -15.33
N THR A 28 32.28 41.70 -15.42
CA THR A 28 33.75 41.86 -15.39
C THR A 28 34.38 41.40 -14.07
N ALA A 29 35.46 40.70 -14.06
CA ALA A 29 36.43 40.04 -14.91
C ALA A 29 37.57 39.56 -14.01
N ALA A 30 38.10 38.41 -14.34
CA ALA A 30 39.52 38.01 -14.44
C ALA A 30 40.50 38.29 -13.30
N GLY A 31 41.31 37.28 -13.03
CA GLY A 31 42.62 37.39 -12.36
C GLY A 31 43.04 36.06 -11.74
N THR A 32 43.67 35.23 -12.52
CA THR A 32 45.07 34.70 -12.58
C THR A 32 45.54 33.85 -11.43
N ALA A 33 45.78 32.58 -11.73
CA ALA A 33 47.02 31.81 -11.80
C ALA A 33 47.93 31.68 -10.54
N GLY A 34 48.33 30.43 -10.29
CA GLY A 34 49.44 29.98 -9.43
C GLY A 34 49.17 28.63 -8.86
N SER A 35 49.50 27.54 -9.44
CA SER A 35 50.76 26.82 -9.73
C SER A 35 51.42 26.21 -8.52
N VAL A 36 51.56 24.85 -8.69
CA VAL A 36 52.61 23.88 -8.23
C VAL A 36 52.67 23.48 -6.75
N ALA A 37 52.69 22.23 -6.40
CA ALA A 37 53.61 21.16 -6.40
C ALA A 37 53.21 20.09 -5.36
N SER A 38 53.12 18.85 -5.76
CA SER A 38 53.97 17.68 -5.44
C SER A 38 54.31 17.40 -3.98
N GLY A 39 54.04 16.16 -3.59
CA GLY A 39 54.63 15.51 -2.42
C GLY A 39 53.91 14.22 -2.06
N SER A 40 54.22 13.18 -2.69
CA SER A 40 54.62 11.82 -2.46
C SER A 40 54.82 11.40 -0.98
N GLY A 41 54.29 10.23 -0.65
CA GLY A 41 55.09 9.26 0.05
C GLY A 41 54.54 8.58 1.27
N HIS A 42 54.32 7.28 1.10
CA HIS A 42 54.72 6.15 2.00
C HIS A 42 53.89 5.84 3.25
N ASP A 43 53.30 4.69 3.16
CA ASP A 43 53.64 3.37 3.79
C ASP A 43 53.32 3.16 5.27
N ALA A 44 52.53 2.11 5.41
CA ALA A 44 52.75 0.90 6.17
C ALA A 44 52.33 0.82 7.64
N ALA A 45 51.70 -0.31 7.85
CA ALA A 45 51.83 -1.30 8.92
C ALA A 45 50.76 -1.34 10.01
N ALA A 46 50.06 -2.43 9.91
CA ALA A 46 49.55 -3.42 10.84
C ALA A 46 49.90 -3.27 12.34
N SER A 47 48.90 -3.53 13.19
CA SER A 47 49.09 -4.47 14.29
C SER A 47 47.78 -4.93 14.91
N GLU A 48 47.75 -6.20 15.18
CA GLU A 48 46.76 -7.04 15.85
C GLU A 48 46.56 -6.66 17.32
N GLY A 49 45.42 -7.14 17.90
CA GLY A 49 45.30 -7.29 19.34
C GLY A 49 43.85 -7.37 19.84
N ALA A 50 43.29 -8.58 19.84
CA ALA A 50 42.80 -9.39 20.95
C ALA A 50 41.74 -8.81 21.92
N ASP A 51 40.56 -9.45 21.84
CA ASP A 51 39.87 -10.21 22.90
C ASP A 51 39.55 -9.53 24.26
N ASN A 52 38.27 -9.49 24.56
CA ASN A 52 37.65 -10.05 25.74
C ASN A 52 36.15 -9.74 25.86
N GLY A 53 35.41 -10.80 25.95
CA GLY A 53 34.12 -11.09 26.36
C GLY A 53 33.54 -10.40 27.59
N GLN A 54 32.24 -10.24 27.58
CA GLN A 54 31.35 -10.48 28.72
C GLN A 54 29.89 -10.19 28.32
N ALA A 55 29.07 -11.21 28.24
CA ALA A 55 27.64 -11.13 28.53
C ALA A 55 27.42 -11.56 30.00
N PRO A 56 26.28 -11.44 30.66
CA PRO A 56 24.92 -11.12 30.21
C PRO A 56 24.18 -10.10 31.10
N GLY A 57 23.16 -9.48 30.59
CA GLY A 57 22.17 -8.75 31.37
C GLY A 57 20.78 -9.03 30.86
N LYS A 58 20.05 -9.90 31.54
CA LYS A 58 18.59 -10.11 31.35
C LYS A 58 17.86 -8.86 31.80
N ASN A 59 17.04 -8.28 30.96
CA ASN A 59 15.94 -7.43 31.41
C ASN A 59 14.68 -7.74 30.61
N ALA A 60 13.68 -8.21 31.31
CA ALA A 60 12.35 -8.48 30.81
C ALA A 60 11.64 -7.15 30.58
N GLY A 61 11.29 -6.87 29.32
CA GLY A 61 10.45 -5.74 28.94
C GLY A 61 9.39 -6.26 27.99
N SER A 62 8.13 -6.23 28.44
CA SER A 62 6.94 -6.55 27.66
C SER A 62 6.83 -5.55 26.50
N GLY A 63 7.14 -6.01 25.28
CA GLY A 63 6.92 -5.26 24.06
C GLY A 63 5.92 -6.03 23.19
N ALA A 64 4.75 -5.45 22.95
CA ALA A 64 3.80 -5.95 21.98
C ALA A 64 4.50 -6.02 20.60
N GLY A 65 4.71 -7.24 20.10
CA GLY A 65 5.36 -7.48 18.82
C GLY A 65 4.47 -7.05 17.67
N GLN A 66 4.89 -6.02 16.99
CA GLN A 66 4.33 -5.64 15.69
C GLN A 66 4.91 -6.58 14.63
N HIS A 67 4.14 -7.58 14.23
CA HIS A 67 4.47 -8.37 13.04
C HIS A 67 3.68 -7.83 11.84
N ALA A 68 4.26 -6.86 11.17
CA ALA A 68 3.90 -6.58 9.79
C ALA A 68 4.42 -7.74 8.94
N GLY A 69 3.55 -8.33 8.11
CA GLY A 69 3.89 -9.48 7.31
C GLY A 69 5.09 -9.24 6.39
N GLN A 70 6.21 -9.83 6.73
CA GLN A 70 7.36 -9.91 5.84
C GLN A 70 7.24 -11.18 5.00
N ASP A 71 6.93 -11.03 3.70
CA ASP A 71 7.17 -12.08 2.72
C ASP A 71 8.69 -12.25 2.54
N ALA A 72 9.33 -13.01 3.45
CA ALA A 72 10.73 -13.37 3.29
C ALA A 72 10.86 -14.31 2.07
N ALA A 73 11.70 -13.90 1.12
CA ALA A 73 12.08 -14.70 -0.02
C ALA A 73 12.72 -16.02 0.44
N ALA A 74 11.98 -17.12 0.31
CA ALA A 74 12.53 -18.46 0.50
C ALA A 74 13.31 -18.86 -0.75
N GLY A 75 14.64 -18.87 -0.63
CA GLY A 75 15.55 -19.50 -1.59
C GLY A 75 15.29 -21.00 -1.62
N ASN A 76 15.28 -21.54 -2.82
CA ASN A 76 15.17 -22.97 -3.12
C ASN A 76 16.51 -23.68 -2.85
N PRO A 77 16.58 -24.80 -2.11
CA PRO A 77 17.63 -25.77 -2.25
C PRO A 77 17.08 -27.06 -2.87
N GLY A 78 17.72 -27.46 -3.96
CA GLY A 78 17.41 -28.65 -4.73
C GLY A 78 17.80 -29.97 -4.05
N THR A 79 17.11 -30.98 -4.55
CA THR A 79 17.47 -32.38 -4.83
C THR A 79 17.96 -33.30 -3.73
N GLY A 80 17.19 -34.41 -3.60
CA GLY A 80 17.68 -35.74 -3.28
C GLY A 80 16.61 -36.67 -2.70
N PRO A 81 16.42 -37.90 -3.23
CA PRO A 81 15.25 -38.72 -2.97
C PRO A 81 15.42 -39.61 -1.73
N GLY A 82 14.45 -39.62 -0.85
CA GLY A 82 14.34 -40.58 0.24
C GLY A 82 12.94 -41.16 0.30
N LYS A 83 12.78 -42.42 -0.16
CA LYS A 83 11.58 -43.25 0.02
C LYS A 83 11.40 -43.57 1.48
N ASN A 84 10.23 -43.32 2.03
CA ASN A 84 9.64 -44.33 2.97
C ASN A 84 8.11 -44.24 2.97
N ALA A 85 7.52 -45.36 2.69
CA ALA A 85 6.10 -45.61 2.76
C ALA A 85 5.73 -45.88 4.24
N ASN A 86 4.66 -45.24 4.74
CA ASN A 86 3.71 -45.95 5.58
C ASN A 86 2.35 -45.27 5.58
N GLY A 87 1.31 -46.08 5.45
CA GLY A 87 -0.07 -45.68 5.29
C GLY A 87 -0.72 -45.16 6.57
N GLY A 88 -1.85 -44.50 6.39
CA GLY A 88 -2.73 -44.20 7.50
C GLY A 88 -3.77 -43.13 7.19
N ALA A 89 -4.96 -43.58 6.91
CA ALA A 89 -6.25 -42.95 7.15
C ALA A 89 -6.56 -41.61 6.48
N GLY A 90 -7.39 -41.67 5.45
CA GLY A 90 -8.14 -40.56 4.91
C GLY A 90 -8.96 -39.86 5.98
N VAL A 91 -8.69 -38.60 6.18
CA VAL A 91 -9.61 -37.69 6.86
C VAL A 91 -10.50 -37.08 5.76
N ALA A 92 -11.78 -37.42 5.83
CA ALA A 92 -12.82 -36.88 4.99
C ALA A 92 -12.86 -35.34 5.12
N PRO A 93 -13.27 -34.59 4.06
CA PRO A 93 -13.43 -33.14 4.16
C PRO A 93 -14.49 -32.85 5.22
N GLY A 94 -14.08 -32.18 6.28
CA GLY A 94 -14.97 -31.71 7.34
C GLY A 94 -16.03 -30.78 6.74
N LYS A 95 -17.28 -31.08 7.03
CA LYS A 95 -18.43 -30.21 6.75
C LYS A 95 -18.12 -28.80 7.24
N ALA A 96 -18.41 -27.84 6.39
CA ALA A 96 -18.47 -26.42 6.75
C ALA A 96 -19.26 -26.28 8.06
N ASP A 97 -18.63 -25.66 9.05
CA ASP A 97 -19.27 -25.37 10.33
C ASP A 97 -20.34 -24.30 10.13
N ALA A 98 -21.59 -24.78 10.03
CA ALA A 98 -22.77 -23.94 10.18
C ALA A 98 -22.95 -23.63 11.67
N ALA A 99 -22.12 -22.72 12.20
CA ALA A 99 -22.33 -22.07 13.47
C ALA A 99 -22.64 -20.60 13.17
N GLY A 100 -23.92 -20.26 13.05
CA GLY A 100 -24.44 -18.90 13.03
C GLY A 100 -24.10 -18.19 14.35
N GLY A 101 -22.96 -17.54 14.37
CA GLY A 101 -22.48 -16.67 15.43
C GLY A 101 -21.90 -15.39 14.79
N ALA A 102 -21.69 -14.33 15.54
CA ALA A 102 -21.33 -12.96 15.19
C ALA A 102 -20.14 -12.75 14.20
N ASN A 103 -19.68 -13.82 13.53
CA ASN A 103 -18.55 -13.84 12.58
C ASN A 103 -18.93 -14.47 11.21
N ALA A 104 -20.21 -14.54 10.84
CA ALA A 104 -20.59 -14.96 9.50
C ALA A 104 -20.02 -13.96 8.48
N ARG A 105 -19.18 -14.43 7.55
CA ARG A 105 -18.67 -13.63 6.43
C ARG A 105 -19.69 -13.66 5.31
N GLU A 106 -19.90 -12.51 4.69
CA GLU A 106 -20.78 -12.35 3.53
C GLU A 106 -19.94 -12.37 2.26
N THR A 107 -20.42 -13.06 1.23
CA THR A 107 -19.76 -13.05 -0.08
C THR A 107 -20.13 -11.76 -0.82
N VAL A 108 -19.12 -11.05 -1.31
CA VAL A 108 -19.28 -9.85 -2.12
C VAL A 108 -20.06 -10.18 -3.38
N ALA A 109 -21.15 -9.44 -3.64
CA ALA A 109 -22.04 -9.70 -4.77
C ALA A 109 -21.41 -9.31 -6.13
N GLU A 110 -20.64 -8.22 -6.13
CA GLU A 110 -19.97 -7.68 -7.33
C GLU A 110 -18.46 -7.59 -7.10
N PRO A 111 -17.75 -8.74 -7.15
CA PRO A 111 -16.32 -8.78 -6.82
C PRO A 111 -15.44 -8.02 -7.82
N ASP A 112 -15.94 -7.75 -9.04
CA ASP A 112 -15.23 -6.98 -10.07
C ASP A 112 -15.40 -5.46 -9.91
N SER A 113 -16.28 -5.00 -9.03
CA SER A 113 -16.41 -3.56 -8.76
C SER A 113 -15.13 -3.00 -8.17
N VAL A 114 -14.71 -1.81 -8.64
CA VAL A 114 -13.55 -1.11 -8.07
C VAL A 114 -13.79 -0.67 -6.63
N THR A 115 -15.06 -0.51 -6.23
CA THR A 115 -15.45 -0.18 -4.86
C THR A 115 -15.82 -1.42 -4.02
N ALA A 116 -15.68 -2.65 -4.56
CA ALA A 116 -15.98 -3.88 -3.83
C ALA A 116 -15.37 -3.84 -2.43
N LEU A 117 -16.22 -3.87 -1.40
CA LEU A 117 -15.77 -3.87 -0.01
C LEU A 117 -15.31 -5.27 0.39
N VAL A 118 -14.00 -5.45 0.51
CA VAL A 118 -13.39 -6.69 0.96
C VAL A 118 -12.70 -6.43 2.30
N ASN A 119 -13.13 -7.15 3.34
CA ASN A 119 -12.61 -6.99 4.70
C ASN A 119 -12.90 -8.24 5.55
N LYS A 120 -12.69 -8.18 6.85
CA LYS A 120 -12.91 -9.33 7.76
C LYS A 120 -14.32 -9.90 7.75
N ARG A 121 -15.32 -9.15 7.24
CA ARG A 121 -16.73 -9.56 7.18
C ARG A 121 -17.22 -9.85 5.76
N HIS A 122 -16.61 -9.21 4.75
CA HIS A 122 -16.98 -9.34 3.35
C HIS A 122 -15.84 -10.04 2.61
N MET A 123 -16.16 -11.18 1.98
CA MET A 123 -15.17 -12.03 1.32
C MET A 123 -15.46 -12.19 -0.18
N LEU A 124 -14.41 -12.30 -0.94
CA LEU A 124 -14.48 -12.69 -2.35
C LEU A 124 -14.92 -14.16 -2.48
N PRO A 125 -15.55 -14.56 -3.59
CA PRO A 125 -15.75 -15.96 -3.93
C PRO A 125 -14.39 -16.71 -3.94
N ASP A 126 -14.39 -17.98 -3.52
CA ASP A 126 -13.16 -18.80 -3.41
C ASP A 126 -12.42 -18.99 -4.75
N ASP A 127 -13.15 -18.91 -5.87
CA ASP A 127 -12.64 -19.05 -7.23
C ASP A 127 -12.43 -17.72 -7.94
N TYR A 128 -12.56 -16.59 -7.23
CA TYR A 128 -12.39 -15.28 -7.82
C TYR A 128 -10.94 -15.04 -8.24
N VAL A 129 -10.76 -14.66 -9.50
CA VAL A 129 -9.50 -14.22 -10.08
C VAL A 129 -9.81 -13.06 -11.03
N PRO A 130 -9.23 -11.87 -10.83
CA PRO A 130 -9.38 -10.77 -11.80
C PRO A 130 -8.88 -11.19 -13.19
N ASP A 131 -9.64 -10.86 -14.24
CA ASP A 131 -9.34 -11.26 -15.63
C ASP A 131 -8.42 -10.28 -16.36
N ASP A 132 -8.22 -9.08 -15.80
CA ASP A 132 -7.50 -7.96 -16.41
C ASP A 132 -6.15 -7.63 -15.72
N LEU A 133 -5.52 -8.61 -15.06
CA LEU A 133 -4.24 -8.42 -14.38
C LEU A 133 -3.09 -8.12 -15.34
N VAL A 134 -2.37 -7.03 -15.06
CA VAL A 134 -1.19 -6.57 -15.82
C VAL A 134 -0.03 -6.22 -14.87
N TYR A 135 1.17 -6.09 -15.42
CA TYR A 135 2.34 -5.59 -14.71
C TYR A 135 2.44 -4.08 -14.92
N PRO A 136 2.21 -3.23 -13.90
CA PRO A 136 2.42 -1.79 -14.01
C PRO A 136 3.90 -1.48 -14.28
N ASP A 137 4.15 -0.45 -15.12
CA ASP A 137 5.50 0.03 -15.42
C ASP A 137 6.02 0.97 -14.32
N VAL A 138 6.17 0.43 -13.14
CA VAL A 138 6.71 1.13 -11.98
C VAL A 138 7.84 0.34 -11.32
N LYS A 139 8.65 1.05 -10.52
CA LYS A 139 9.68 0.41 -9.71
C LYS A 139 9.05 -0.43 -8.60
N PHE A 140 9.58 -1.66 -8.42
CA PHE A 140 9.35 -2.49 -7.25
C PHE A 140 10.66 -2.65 -6.46
N THR A 141 10.57 -3.07 -5.21
CA THR A 141 11.73 -3.35 -4.35
C THR A 141 12.47 -4.65 -4.74
N PHE A 142 11.93 -5.38 -5.70
CA PHE A 142 12.49 -6.61 -6.29
C PHE A 142 12.31 -6.59 -7.81
N SER A 143 13.06 -7.43 -8.54
CA SER A 143 13.12 -7.43 -10.01
C SER A 143 12.27 -8.51 -10.67
N GLU A 144 11.89 -9.55 -9.94
CA GLU A 144 11.19 -10.71 -10.47
C GLU A 144 9.79 -10.35 -10.96
N LYS A 145 9.41 -10.87 -12.14
CA LYS A 145 8.04 -10.77 -12.69
C LYS A 145 7.18 -11.90 -12.14
N ILE A 146 6.68 -11.72 -10.92
CA ILE A 146 5.81 -12.65 -10.20
C ILE A 146 4.45 -12.00 -9.90
N GLU A 147 3.45 -12.80 -9.48
CA GLU A 147 2.07 -12.33 -9.28
C GLU A 147 1.97 -11.08 -8.42
N LYS A 148 2.79 -10.96 -7.36
CA LYS A 148 2.76 -9.81 -6.44
C LYS A 148 3.22 -8.47 -7.04
N ARG A 149 3.55 -8.44 -8.34
CA ARG A 149 3.71 -7.20 -9.11
C ARG A 149 2.50 -6.85 -9.97
N MET A 150 1.52 -7.75 -10.08
CA MET A 150 0.39 -7.53 -10.96
C MET A 150 -0.68 -6.70 -10.26
N MET A 151 -1.42 -5.94 -11.04
CA MET A 151 -2.62 -5.22 -10.62
C MET A 151 -3.66 -5.29 -11.73
N ARG A 152 -4.92 -5.05 -11.42
CA ARG A 152 -5.93 -4.82 -12.45
C ARG A 152 -5.52 -3.63 -13.31
N LYS A 153 -5.85 -3.70 -14.59
CA LYS A 153 -5.34 -2.76 -15.60
C LYS A 153 -5.61 -1.30 -15.22
N GLU A 154 -6.83 -0.97 -14.83
CA GLU A 154 -7.20 0.39 -14.43
C GLU A 154 -6.38 0.90 -13.25
N ALA A 155 -6.24 0.08 -12.21
CA ALA A 155 -5.43 0.40 -11.04
C ALA A 155 -3.94 0.52 -11.37
N ALA A 156 -3.43 -0.29 -12.30
CA ALA A 156 -2.04 -0.23 -12.78
C ALA A 156 -1.75 1.10 -13.49
N GLU A 157 -2.62 1.51 -14.42
CA GLU A 157 -2.50 2.80 -15.12
C GLU A 157 -2.58 4.00 -14.17
N ALA A 158 -3.44 3.92 -13.15
CA ALA A 158 -3.54 4.93 -12.10
C ALA A 158 -2.27 4.96 -11.22
N LEU A 159 -1.71 3.80 -10.87
CA LEU A 159 -0.48 3.69 -10.10
C LEU A 159 0.72 4.29 -10.82
N GLU A 160 0.82 4.10 -12.13
CA GLU A 160 1.88 4.69 -12.95
C GLU A 160 1.84 6.23 -12.89
N ARG A 161 0.64 6.82 -12.95
CA ARG A 161 0.43 8.27 -12.79
C ARG A 161 0.81 8.74 -11.39
N LEU A 162 0.37 8.04 -10.34
CA LEU A 162 0.69 8.32 -8.95
C LEU A 162 2.21 8.32 -8.71
N PHE A 163 2.93 7.27 -9.18
CA PHE A 163 4.37 7.15 -9.00
C PHE A 163 5.15 8.22 -9.76
N ALA A 164 4.68 8.58 -10.96
CA ALA A 164 5.27 9.67 -11.74
C ALA A 164 5.14 11.02 -11.03
N ALA A 165 3.99 11.30 -10.41
CA ALA A 165 3.75 12.51 -9.64
C ALA A 165 4.59 12.54 -8.35
N ALA A 166 4.58 11.47 -7.57
CA ALA A 166 5.41 11.35 -6.37
C ALA A 166 6.90 11.57 -6.67
N LYS A 167 7.40 10.97 -7.76
CA LYS A 167 8.78 11.18 -8.23
C LYS A 167 9.05 12.63 -8.59
N LYS A 168 8.13 13.31 -9.28
CA LYS A 168 8.25 14.73 -9.65
C LYS A 168 8.34 15.60 -8.40
N ASP A 169 7.63 15.26 -7.34
CA ASP A 169 7.61 16.00 -6.08
C ASP A 169 8.74 15.56 -5.12
N GLY A 170 9.73 14.79 -5.63
CA GLY A 170 10.88 14.35 -4.85
C GLY A 170 10.55 13.29 -3.78
N LYS A 171 9.45 12.56 -3.95
CA LYS A 171 9.00 11.45 -3.08
C LYS A 171 8.92 10.13 -3.88
N PRO A 172 10.04 9.66 -4.46
CA PRO A 172 10.00 8.49 -5.33
C PRO A 172 9.59 7.23 -4.56
N LEU A 173 8.63 6.48 -5.12
CA LEU A 173 8.04 5.28 -4.54
C LEU A 173 8.59 4.00 -5.17
N ALA A 174 8.40 2.89 -4.47
CA ALA A 174 8.56 1.52 -4.98
C ALA A 174 7.43 0.63 -4.47
N GLY A 175 6.89 -0.25 -5.35
CA GLY A 175 5.95 -1.29 -4.96
C GLY A 175 6.63 -2.38 -4.13
N VAL A 176 5.91 -2.89 -3.16
CA VAL A 176 6.36 -3.97 -2.26
C VAL A 176 5.57 -5.24 -2.52
N SER A 177 4.24 -5.14 -2.58
CA SER A 177 3.35 -6.28 -2.81
C SER A 177 2.03 -5.76 -3.38
N ALA A 178 1.60 -6.29 -4.52
CA ALA A 178 0.31 -5.97 -5.11
C ALA A 178 -0.59 -7.21 -5.13
N TYR A 179 -0.95 -7.77 -6.30
CA TYR A 179 -1.85 -8.93 -6.34
C TYR A 179 -1.30 -10.14 -5.60
N ARG A 180 -2.21 -10.82 -4.91
CA ARG A 180 -1.97 -12.08 -4.21
C ARG A 180 -3.14 -13.02 -4.48
N SER A 181 -2.90 -14.13 -5.17
CA SER A 181 -3.96 -15.10 -5.46
C SER A 181 -4.56 -15.70 -4.17
N HIS A 182 -5.82 -16.13 -4.23
CA HIS A 182 -6.49 -16.82 -3.13
C HIS A 182 -5.65 -17.99 -2.59
N LYS A 183 -5.07 -18.77 -3.51
CA LYS A 183 -4.17 -19.88 -3.16
C LYS A 183 -2.98 -19.37 -2.32
N ARG A 184 -2.34 -18.29 -2.76
CA ARG A 184 -1.17 -17.74 -2.05
C ARG A 184 -1.56 -17.15 -0.70
N GLN A 185 -2.72 -16.47 -0.62
CA GLN A 185 -3.24 -15.98 0.65
C GLN A 185 -3.50 -17.13 1.63
N LYS A 186 -4.06 -18.23 1.14
CA LYS A 186 -4.30 -19.42 1.95
C LYS A 186 -2.99 -20.03 2.49
N GLU A 187 -1.98 -20.20 1.62
CA GLU A 187 -0.66 -20.72 2.01
C GLU A 187 -0.02 -19.85 3.10
N LEU A 188 -0.11 -18.52 2.94
CA LEU A 188 0.42 -17.54 3.89
C LEU A 188 -0.32 -17.63 5.23
N PHE A 189 -1.63 -17.59 5.21
CA PHE A 189 -2.47 -17.69 6.41
C PHE A 189 -2.23 -19.01 7.16
N ASP A 190 -2.19 -20.12 6.44
CA ASP A 190 -1.91 -21.44 7.02
C ASP A 190 -0.51 -21.53 7.67
N SER A 191 0.49 -20.79 7.13
CA SER A 191 1.81 -20.73 7.76
C SER A 191 1.78 -19.97 9.09
N TYR A 192 1.09 -18.86 9.15
CA TYR A 192 0.91 -18.09 10.40
C TYR A 192 0.10 -18.85 11.44
N VAL A 193 -0.93 -19.59 11.00
CA VAL A 193 -1.69 -20.46 11.90
C VAL A 193 -0.81 -21.57 12.51
N ARG A 194 0.12 -22.14 11.73
CA ARG A 194 1.08 -23.13 12.24
C ARG A 194 2.09 -22.53 13.23
N GLU A 195 2.51 -21.30 13.01
CA GLU A 195 3.52 -20.62 13.84
C GLU A 195 2.92 -20.06 15.13
N ASP A 196 1.79 -19.38 15.03
CA ASP A 196 1.24 -18.55 16.10
C ASP A 196 -0.11 -19.03 16.64
N GLY A 197 -0.76 -19.99 15.97
CA GLY A 197 -2.13 -20.38 16.21
C GLY A 197 -3.15 -19.47 15.51
N ARG A 198 -4.36 -19.99 15.28
CA ARG A 198 -5.39 -19.30 14.48
C ARG A 198 -5.78 -17.95 15.06
N GLU A 199 -6.08 -17.89 16.36
CA GLU A 199 -6.54 -16.68 17.03
C GLU A 199 -5.55 -15.50 16.84
N LYS A 200 -4.25 -15.80 17.01
CA LYS A 200 -3.22 -14.78 16.82
C LYS A 200 -3.00 -14.46 15.34
N ALA A 201 -3.00 -15.44 14.44
CA ALA A 201 -2.86 -15.23 13.00
C ALA A 201 -3.95 -14.29 12.45
N GLU A 202 -5.21 -14.42 12.90
CA GLU A 202 -6.34 -13.57 12.49
C GLU A 202 -6.23 -12.10 12.93
N THR A 203 -5.30 -11.76 13.85
CA THR A 203 -5.10 -10.38 14.28
C THR A 203 -4.28 -9.56 13.27
N TYR A 204 -3.40 -10.20 12.48
CA TYR A 204 -2.47 -9.52 11.58
C TYR A 204 -2.47 -10.03 10.14
N SER A 205 -3.16 -11.15 9.84
CA SER A 205 -3.28 -11.70 8.49
C SER A 205 -4.73 -11.86 8.11
N ALA A 206 -5.08 -11.49 6.90
CA ALA A 206 -6.41 -11.68 6.36
C ALA A 206 -6.68 -13.18 6.14
N PHE A 207 -7.90 -13.62 6.48
CA PHE A 207 -8.39 -14.92 6.09
C PHE A 207 -8.49 -15.01 4.55
N PRO A 208 -8.24 -16.16 3.91
CA PRO A 208 -8.42 -16.30 2.46
C PRO A 208 -9.79 -15.81 1.98
N GLY A 209 -9.80 -15.00 0.93
CA GLY A 209 -10.99 -14.33 0.43
C GLY A 209 -11.27 -12.96 1.07
N THR A 210 -10.63 -12.62 2.20
CA THR A 210 -10.85 -11.34 2.89
C THR A 210 -9.69 -10.36 2.75
N SER A 211 -8.71 -10.66 1.90
CA SER A 211 -7.56 -9.80 1.60
C SER A 211 -7.83 -8.93 0.38
N GLU A 212 -7.67 -7.63 0.50
CA GLU A 212 -7.80 -6.72 -0.65
C GLU A 212 -6.77 -6.97 -1.76
N HIS A 213 -5.62 -7.58 -1.43
CA HIS A 213 -4.64 -8.01 -2.45
C HIS A 213 -5.23 -9.03 -3.43
N GLU A 214 -6.23 -9.83 -3.03
CA GLU A 214 -6.89 -10.78 -3.92
C GLU A 214 -7.76 -10.08 -4.99
N THR A 215 -8.14 -8.83 -4.78
CA THR A 215 -8.89 -8.03 -5.78
C THR A 215 -8.04 -7.54 -6.95
N GLY A 216 -6.70 -7.51 -6.82
CA GLY A 216 -5.82 -6.84 -7.76
C GLY A 216 -5.91 -5.31 -7.75
N LEU A 217 -6.61 -4.73 -6.76
CA LEU A 217 -6.82 -3.27 -6.61
C LEU A 217 -5.99 -2.68 -5.47
N ALA A 218 -5.31 -3.50 -4.67
CA ALA A 218 -4.47 -3.04 -3.56
C ALA A 218 -2.98 -3.23 -3.84
N ILE A 219 -2.18 -2.35 -3.26
CA ILE A 219 -0.71 -2.40 -3.30
C ILE A 219 -0.09 -1.86 -2.02
N ASP A 220 0.88 -2.58 -1.49
CA ASP A 220 1.80 -2.06 -0.49
C ASP A 220 2.95 -1.33 -1.17
N VAL A 221 3.32 -0.16 -0.66
CA VAL A 221 4.39 0.67 -1.18
C VAL A 221 5.43 1.04 -0.13
N SER A 222 6.60 1.47 -0.59
CA SER A 222 7.65 2.08 0.24
C SER A 222 8.28 3.25 -0.51
N GLY A 223 9.20 3.96 0.13
CA GLY A 223 10.12 4.84 -0.59
C GLY A 223 11.00 4.03 -1.57
N ALA A 224 11.53 4.69 -2.58
CA ALA A 224 12.36 4.04 -3.61
C ALA A 224 13.67 3.46 -3.06
N ASP A 225 14.06 3.80 -1.83
CA ASP A 225 15.17 3.20 -1.08
C ASP A 225 14.84 1.80 -0.53
N GLY A 226 13.56 1.41 -0.56
CA GLY A 226 13.07 0.14 -0.02
C GLY A 226 13.11 0.05 1.51
N ALA A 227 13.28 1.17 2.22
CA ALA A 227 13.25 1.18 3.67
C ALA A 227 11.81 1.12 4.20
N CYS A 228 11.62 0.51 5.37
CA CYS A 228 10.32 0.45 6.06
C CYS A 228 9.19 -0.22 5.24
N GLN A 229 9.52 -1.26 4.45
CA GLN A 229 8.52 -1.99 3.65
C GLN A 229 7.48 -2.65 4.57
N ALA A 230 6.20 -2.32 4.35
CA ALA A 230 5.06 -2.86 5.09
C ALA A 230 5.27 -2.88 6.63
N THR A 231 5.85 -1.82 7.16
CA THR A 231 6.13 -1.68 8.60
C THR A 231 5.76 -0.29 9.12
N ALA A 232 5.47 -0.19 10.41
CA ALA A 232 5.00 1.04 11.05
C ALA A 232 5.94 2.25 10.86
N CYS A 233 7.27 2.02 10.70
CA CYS A 233 8.22 3.10 10.48
C CYS A 233 8.01 3.85 9.15
N PHE A 234 7.23 3.30 8.21
CA PHE A 234 6.86 4.03 6.98
C PHE A 234 6.03 5.28 7.29
N ALA A 235 5.27 5.30 8.40
CA ALA A 235 4.52 6.46 8.85
C ALA A 235 5.39 7.72 9.04
N ASP A 236 6.67 7.54 9.38
CA ASP A 236 7.61 8.65 9.60
C ASP A 236 8.33 9.09 8.32
N LYS A 237 8.03 8.44 7.18
CA LYS A 237 8.64 8.78 5.88
C LYS A 237 7.89 9.90 5.19
N PRO A 238 8.60 10.79 4.49
CA PRO A 238 7.96 11.88 3.73
C PRO A 238 7.08 11.37 2.59
N GLU A 239 7.32 10.16 2.09
CA GLU A 239 6.48 9.49 1.10
C GLU A 239 5.10 9.14 1.66
N ALA A 240 5.02 8.69 2.93
CA ALA A 240 3.74 8.39 3.56
C ALA A 240 2.87 9.64 3.75
N ALA A 241 3.48 10.76 4.16
CA ALA A 241 2.79 12.04 4.28
C ALA A 241 2.28 12.52 2.90
N TRP A 242 3.12 12.41 1.85
CA TRP A 242 2.73 12.75 0.49
C TRP A 242 1.57 11.89 -0.01
N LEU A 243 1.61 10.58 0.25
CA LEU A 243 0.52 9.66 -0.13
C LEU A 243 -0.79 10.01 0.58
N ALA A 244 -0.75 10.36 1.85
CA ALA A 244 -1.95 10.75 2.61
C ALA A 244 -2.60 12.02 2.03
N GLU A 245 -1.82 12.93 1.43
CA GLU A 245 -2.30 14.19 0.85
C GLU A 245 -2.71 14.07 -0.62
N HIS A 246 -2.14 13.13 -1.39
CA HIS A 246 -2.25 13.14 -2.85
C HIS A 246 -2.76 11.84 -3.49
N ALA A 247 -2.80 10.71 -2.77
CA ALA A 247 -3.18 9.43 -3.36
C ALA A 247 -4.58 9.47 -3.99
N TYR A 248 -5.51 10.23 -3.39
CA TYR A 248 -6.89 10.36 -3.87
C TYR A 248 -6.99 11.03 -5.25
N GLU A 249 -6.03 11.87 -5.63
CA GLU A 249 -5.98 12.53 -6.94
C GLU A 249 -5.76 11.52 -8.09
N TYR A 250 -5.38 10.29 -7.75
CA TYR A 250 -5.10 9.18 -8.67
C TYR A 250 -6.02 7.97 -8.42
N GLY A 251 -7.13 8.17 -7.72
CA GLY A 251 -8.10 7.13 -7.44
C GLY A 251 -7.72 6.15 -6.33
N PHE A 252 -6.65 6.45 -5.55
CA PHE A 252 -6.22 5.62 -4.43
C PHE A 252 -6.59 6.24 -3.08
N ILE A 253 -6.82 5.39 -2.10
CA ILE A 253 -6.93 5.76 -0.69
C ILE A 253 -5.86 5.07 0.13
N VAL A 254 -5.40 5.70 1.23
CA VAL A 254 -4.75 4.97 2.33
C VAL A 254 -5.84 4.18 3.02
N ARG A 255 -5.85 2.88 2.80
CA ARG A 255 -7.00 2.01 3.12
C ARG A 255 -7.31 1.89 4.60
N TYR A 256 -6.27 1.84 5.42
CA TYR A 256 -6.37 1.70 6.87
C TYR A 256 -5.79 2.93 7.56
N PRO A 257 -6.55 4.05 7.58
CA PRO A 257 -6.06 5.32 8.10
C PRO A 257 -5.99 5.30 9.63
N LYS A 258 -5.19 6.21 10.18
CA LYS A 258 -4.99 6.35 11.61
C LYS A 258 -6.31 6.63 12.33
N ASP A 259 -6.48 6.06 13.52
CA ASP A 259 -7.63 6.23 14.41
C ASP A 259 -8.97 5.67 13.84
N LYS A 260 -8.89 4.76 12.85
CA LYS A 260 -10.05 4.09 12.24
C LYS A 260 -10.06 2.56 12.43
N GLU A 261 -9.21 2.01 13.28
CA GLU A 261 -9.08 0.58 13.53
C GLU A 261 -10.39 -0.09 13.97
N GLY A 262 -11.21 0.65 14.74
CA GLY A 262 -12.52 0.17 15.20
C GLY A 262 -13.54 -0.02 14.07
N ILE A 263 -13.33 0.62 12.90
CA ILE A 263 -14.19 0.55 11.72
C ILE A 263 -13.63 -0.47 10.74
N THR A 264 -12.36 -0.31 10.37
CA THR A 264 -11.70 -1.14 9.35
C THR A 264 -11.31 -2.54 9.85
N GLY A 265 -11.10 -2.67 11.17
CA GLY A 265 -10.59 -3.90 11.80
C GLY A 265 -9.08 -4.11 11.61
N TYR A 266 -8.36 -3.15 11.04
CA TYR A 266 -6.90 -3.17 10.84
C TYR A 266 -6.24 -1.96 11.51
N ILE A 267 -5.00 -2.12 11.94
CA ILE A 267 -4.18 -1.03 12.46
C ILE A 267 -3.88 -0.01 11.35
N TYR A 268 -3.32 1.15 11.71
CA TYR A 268 -2.86 2.12 10.73
C TYR A 268 -1.76 1.53 9.82
N GLU A 269 -2.00 1.52 8.50
CA GLU A 269 -1.10 1.02 7.47
C GLU A 269 -0.85 2.07 6.39
N PRO A 270 0.08 3.02 6.60
CA PRO A 270 0.34 4.11 5.64
C PRO A 270 0.90 3.62 4.29
N TRP A 271 1.37 2.38 4.23
CA TRP A 271 1.89 1.74 3.03
C TRP A 271 0.82 1.08 2.16
N HIS A 272 -0.35 0.73 2.75
CA HIS A 272 -1.40 -0.03 2.05
C HIS A 272 -2.36 0.91 1.32
N LEU A 273 -2.24 0.93 0.00
CA LEU A 273 -3.10 1.72 -0.88
C LEU A 273 -4.15 0.83 -1.53
N ARG A 274 -5.38 1.34 -1.61
CA ARG A 274 -6.47 0.71 -2.32
C ARG A 274 -6.98 1.64 -3.43
N TYR A 275 -7.05 1.12 -4.67
CA TYR A 275 -7.71 1.80 -5.78
C TYR A 275 -9.22 1.63 -5.67
N VAL A 276 -9.94 2.73 -5.74
CA VAL A 276 -11.41 2.79 -5.65
C VAL A 276 -12.03 3.68 -6.75
N GLY A 277 -11.20 4.16 -7.70
CA GLY A 277 -11.61 5.12 -8.73
C GLY A 277 -11.57 6.57 -8.24
N ASP A 278 -11.44 7.51 -9.19
CA ASP A 278 -11.16 8.92 -8.90
C ASP A 278 -12.27 9.58 -8.06
N ASP A 279 -13.55 9.39 -8.43
CA ASP A 279 -14.70 10.01 -7.76
C ASP A 279 -14.85 9.50 -6.32
N THR A 280 -14.73 8.18 -6.12
CA THR A 280 -14.85 7.55 -4.80
C THR A 280 -13.67 7.93 -3.90
N ALA A 281 -12.44 7.91 -4.42
CA ALA A 281 -11.26 8.31 -3.67
C ALA A 281 -11.36 9.76 -3.19
N LYS A 282 -11.82 10.64 -4.09
CA LYS A 282 -12.06 12.06 -3.75
C LYS A 282 -13.13 12.21 -2.69
N ALA A 283 -14.27 11.52 -2.81
CA ALA A 283 -15.34 11.59 -1.83
C ALA A 283 -14.92 11.11 -0.44
N ILE A 284 -14.15 10.02 -0.37
CA ILE A 284 -13.59 9.47 0.87
C ILE A 284 -12.62 10.46 1.50
N HIS A 285 -11.71 11.04 0.69
CA HIS A 285 -10.73 12.02 1.15
C HIS A 285 -11.40 13.28 1.69
N ASP A 286 -12.31 13.90 0.93
CA ASP A 286 -12.98 15.16 1.29
C ASP A 286 -13.80 15.06 2.57
N GLN A 287 -14.37 13.88 2.84
CA GLN A 287 -15.19 13.62 4.02
C GLN A 287 -14.38 13.05 5.21
N GLY A 288 -13.13 12.63 5.01
CA GLY A 288 -12.28 12.01 6.03
C GLY A 288 -12.86 10.68 6.56
N ILE A 289 -13.49 9.90 5.67
CA ILE A 289 -14.17 8.64 5.99
C ILE A 289 -13.39 7.43 5.46
N THR A 290 -13.77 6.22 5.86
CA THR A 290 -13.24 4.95 5.34
C THR A 290 -14.08 4.43 4.18
N LEU A 291 -13.60 3.39 3.48
CA LEU A 291 -14.38 2.71 2.45
C LEU A 291 -15.64 2.06 3.07
N GLU A 292 -15.55 1.53 4.29
CA GLU A 292 -16.71 1.00 5.02
C GLU A 292 -17.79 2.07 5.26
N GLU A 293 -17.38 3.26 5.70
CA GLU A 293 -18.30 4.38 5.94
C GLU A 293 -18.93 4.87 4.64
N TYR A 294 -18.16 4.90 3.55
CA TYR A 294 -18.63 5.28 2.22
C TYR A 294 -19.67 4.29 1.68
N GLU A 295 -19.41 2.99 1.68
CA GLU A 295 -20.31 1.96 1.21
C GLU A 295 -21.62 1.93 2.03
N ASN A 296 -21.52 2.00 3.36
CA ASN A 296 -22.70 2.10 4.23
C ASN A 296 -23.59 3.32 3.90
N ALA A 297 -22.99 4.45 3.52
CA ALA A 297 -23.75 5.65 3.12
C ALA A 297 -24.47 5.45 1.78
N ILE A 298 -23.85 4.76 0.82
CA ILE A 298 -24.47 4.40 -0.46
C ILE A 298 -25.66 3.46 -0.24
N GLU A 299 -25.50 2.40 0.55
CA GLU A 299 -26.56 1.45 0.87
C GLU A 299 -27.75 2.13 1.55
N ALA A 300 -27.51 3.02 2.53
CA ALA A 300 -28.55 3.78 3.19
C ALA A 300 -29.33 4.68 2.23
N SER A 301 -28.65 5.29 1.25
CA SER A 301 -29.27 6.17 0.27
C SER A 301 -30.15 5.41 -0.72
N THR A 302 -29.76 4.20 -1.12
CA THR A 302 -30.51 3.35 -2.06
C THR A 302 -31.74 2.72 -1.41
N THR A 303 -31.66 2.32 -0.14
CA THR A 303 -32.78 1.74 0.61
C THR A 303 -33.81 2.79 1.05
N GLY A 304 -33.38 4.04 1.31
CA GLY A 304 -34.28 5.14 1.71
C GLY A 304 -35.08 5.76 0.55
N ALA A 305 -34.67 5.56 -0.71
CA ALA A 305 -35.38 6.10 -1.88
C ALA A 305 -36.57 5.23 -2.34
N GLY A 306 -36.81 4.08 -1.70
CA GLY A 306 -37.88 3.11 -2.04
C GLY A 306 -39.12 3.17 -1.13
N SER A 307 -39.25 4.16 -0.25
CA SER A 307 -40.39 4.28 0.69
C SER A 307 -41.31 5.44 0.40
#